data_aed2ce8dd0572e395a98897ca7729e7a
#
_entry.id   aed2ce8dd0572e395a98897ca7729e7a
#
_cell.length_a   1.000
_cell.length_b   1.000
_cell.length_c   1.000
_cell.angle_alpha   90.00
_cell.angle_beta   90.00
_cell.angle_gamma   90.00
#
_symmetry.space_group_name_H-M   'P 1'
#
loop_
_entity.id
_entity.type
_entity.pdbx_description
1 polymer ?
#
loop_
_entity_poly.entity_id
_entity_poly.type
_entity_poly.pdbx_seq_one_letter_code
_entity_poly.pdbx_strand_id
1 'polypeptide(L)'
;HLRSEHTLSVDAHVSGDAITHARYAAQRVKDAVVDTLRAQGQERPSVDVDHPDVRINLSLRKGRATISIDLGGGPMHRRGWRNVQNDAPLKENLAAAVLLRGGWPKACHDGGALLDPMCGSGTLLIEGALMAADVAPGLQRHGRGLPSRWLGFDTAVWAQLVEQARERERIGRAGLKQVVFGSDIDPH
;
A
#
# COMPACT_ATOMS: atom_id res chain seq x y z
N HIS A 1 21.02 -7.48 -0.45
CA HIS A 1 19.88 -6.70 0.05
C HIS A 1 19.24 -7.29 1.31
N LEU A 2 19.58 -8.51 1.70
CA LEU A 2 19.10 -9.23 2.87
C LEU A 2 20.30 -9.79 3.63
N ARG A 3 20.29 -9.71 4.96
CA ARG A 3 21.25 -10.36 5.86
C ARG A 3 20.49 -11.32 6.80
N SER A 4 21.24 -12.18 7.48
CA SER A 4 20.66 -13.17 8.41
C SER A 4 19.90 -12.57 9.59
N GLU A 5 20.24 -11.34 10.01
CA GLU A 5 19.54 -10.63 11.08
C GLU A 5 18.17 -10.10 10.66
N HIS A 6 17.89 -10.00 9.35
CA HIS A 6 16.58 -9.55 8.85
C HIS A 6 15.55 -10.66 8.88
N THR A 7 14.30 -10.30 9.10
CA THR A 7 13.17 -11.18 8.88
C THR A 7 12.69 -11.09 7.43
N LEU A 8 12.20 -12.19 6.90
CA LEU A 8 11.68 -12.25 5.55
C LEU A 8 10.30 -12.89 5.47
N SER A 9 9.49 -12.49 4.51
CA SER A 9 8.34 -13.26 4.05
C SER A 9 8.34 -13.38 2.53
N VAL A 10 7.69 -14.43 2.04
CA VAL A 10 7.50 -14.63 0.60
C VAL A 10 6.00 -14.84 0.35
N ASP A 11 5.42 -13.95 -0.43
CA ASP A 11 4.06 -14.09 -0.94
C ASP A 11 4.11 -14.59 -2.38
N ALA A 12 3.24 -15.52 -2.73
CA ALA A 12 3.17 -16.04 -4.09
C ALA A 12 1.75 -15.93 -4.66
N HIS A 13 1.68 -15.46 -5.89
CA HIS A 13 0.49 -15.49 -6.72
C HIS A 13 0.73 -16.40 -7.93
N VAL A 14 -0.09 -17.44 -8.04
CA VAL A 14 0.08 -18.47 -9.04
C VAL A 14 -1.17 -18.52 -9.94
N SER A 15 -0.96 -18.45 -11.25
CA SER A 15 -2.01 -18.58 -12.26
C SER A 15 -1.46 -19.42 -13.43
N GLY A 16 -1.83 -20.70 -13.48
CA GLY A 16 -1.34 -21.63 -14.50
C GLY A 16 -1.40 -23.08 -14.04
N ASP A 17 -1.08 -24.01 -14.94
CA ASP A 17 -1.27 -25.45 -14.75
C ASP A 17 -0.04 -26.17 -14.19
N ALA A 18 1.17 -25.62 -14.35
CA ALA A 18 2.42 -26.28 -13.96
C ALA A 18 2.66 -26.27 -12.43
N ILE A 19 2.29 -25.18 -11.77
CA ILE A 19 2.33 -25.05 -10.31
C ILE A 19 1.01 -24.44 -9.89
N THR A 20 0.21 -25.17 -9.13
CA THR A 20 -1.14 -24.75 -8.70
C THR A 20 -1.16 -24.23 -7.25
N HIS A 21 -0.16 -24.57 -6.45
CA HIS A 21 -0.12 -24.24 -5.04
C HIS A 21 0.79 -23.03 -4.74
N ALA A 22 0.18 -21.86 -4.51
CA ALA A 22 0.91 -20.63 -4.16
C ALA A 22 1.83 -20.80 -2.94
N ARG A 23 1.35 -21.47 -1.89
CA ARG A 23 2.15 -21.71 -0.68
C ARG A 23 3.41 -22.53 -0.96
N TYR A 24 3.32 -23.55 -1.80
CA TYR A 24 4.48 -24.34 -2.20
C TYR A 24 5.48 -23.48 -2.99
N ALA A 25 5.00 -22.68 -3.94
CA ALA A 25 5.84 -21.79 -4.71
C ALA A 25 6.58 -20.76 -3.83
N ALA A 26 5.87 -20.15 -2.86
CA ALA A 26 6.45 -19.24 -1.89
C ALA A 26 7.56 -19.93 -1.05
N GLN A 27 7.29 -21.15 -0.60
CA GLN A 27 8.25 -21.93 0.17
C GLN A 27 9.52 -22.24 -0.62
N ARG A 28 9.40 -22.61 -1.89
CA ARG A 28 10.55 -22.86 -2.78
C ARG A 28 11.43 -21.62 -2.95
N VAL A 29 10.84 -20.43 -3.13
CA VAL A 29 11.59 -19.18 -3.21
C VAL A 29 12.27 -18.87 -1.89
N LYS A 30 11.56 -19.02 -0.76
CA LYS A 30 12.13 -18.84 0.58
C LYS A 30 13.32 -19.78 0.80
N ASP A 31 13.19 -21.07 0.47
CA ASP A 31 14.26 -22.06 0.66
C ASP A 31 15.49 -21.71 -0.21
N ALA A 32 15.28 -21.28 -1.46
CA ALA A 32 16.37 -20.86 -2.33
C ALA A 32 17.14 -19.64 -1.77
N VAL A 33 16.43 -18.66 -1.20
CA VAL A 33 17.06 -17.51 -0.53
C VAL A 33 17.87 -17.96 0.69
N VAL A 34 17.29 -18.81 1.54
CA VAL A 34 17.95 -19.33 2.74
C VAL A 34 19.20 -20.15 2.38
N ASP A 35 19.10 -21.03 1.39
CA ASP A 35 20.21 -21.86 0.95
C ASP A 35 21.35 -21.01 0.36
N THR A 36 21.01 -19.95 -0.37
CA THR A 36 22.01 -19.00 -0.89
C THR A 36 22.77 -18.29 0.24
N LEU A 37 22.06 -17.81 1.27
CA LEU A 37 22.69 -17.15 2.42
C LEU A 37 23.58 -18.13 3.20
N ARG A 38 23.13 -19.37 3.40
CA ARG A 38 23.92 -20.44 4.04
C ARG A 38 25.19 -20.77 3.26
N ALA A 39 25.09 -20.86 1.93
CA ALA A 39 26.25 -21.08 1.08
C ALA A 39 27.29 -19.94 1.17
N GLN A 40 26.86 -18.75 1.56
CA GLN A 40 27.71 -17.59 1.85
C GLN A 40 28.20 -17.53 3.30
N GLY A 41 27.97 -18.57 4.10
CA GLY A 41 28.39 -18.63 5.49
C GLY A 41 27.55 -17.81 6.47
N GLN A 42 26.35 -17.36 6.05
CA GLN A 42 25.43 -16.63 6.90
C GLN A 42 24.46 -17.58 7.62
N GLU A 43 23.92 -17.14 8.74
CA GLU A 43 22.87 -17.85 9.44
C GLU A 43 21.53 -17.75 8.66
N ARG A 44 20.60 -18.63 9.03
CA ARG A 44 19.27 -18.62 8.44
C ARG A 44 18.48 -17.42 8.94
N PRO A 45 17.94 -16.55 8.05
CA PRO A 45 17.04 -15.48 8.44
C PRO A 45 15.72 -16.03 9.01
N SER A 46 15.17 -15.34 9.98
CA SER A 46 13.86 -15.64 10.54
C SER A 46 12.73 -15.27 9.57
N VAL A 47 11.58 -15.92 9.74
CA VAL A 47 10.37 -15.62 8.96
C VAL A 47 9.40 -14.84 9.83
N ASP A 48 8.97 -13.67 9.36
CA ASP A 48 7.86 -12.91 9.92
C ASP A 48 6.86 -12.63 8.79
N VAL A 49 5.64 -13.15 8.93
CA VAL A 49 4.61 -13.06 7.88
C VAL A 49 3.90 -11.71 7.92
N ASP A 50 3.77 -11.15 9.11
CA ASP A 50 2.98 -9.93 9.34
C ASP A 50 3.82 -8.66 9.13
N HIS A 51 5.02 -8.62 9.72
CA HIS A 51 5.90 -7.46 9.72
C HIS A 51 7.34 -7.79 9.30
N PRO A 52 7.56 -8.38 8.12
CA PRO A 52 8.90 -8.74 7.66
C PRO A 52 9.73 -7.48 7.35
N ASP A 53 11.04 -7.55 7.61
CA ASP A 53 11.98 -6.52 7.16
C ASP A 53 12.07 -6.50 5.62
N VAL A 54 12.00 -7.68 5.00
CA VAL A 54 11.99 -7.83 3.54
C VAL A 54 10.85 -8.73 3.10
N ARG A 55 9.96 -8.19 2.30
CA ARG A 55 8.86 -8.93 1.68
C ARG A 55 9.17 -9.20 0.22
N ILE A 56 9.14 -10.47 -0.16
CA ILE A 56 9.38 -10.93 -1.53
C ILE A 56 8.03 -11.36 -2.12
N ASN A 57 7.73 -10.91 -3.33
CA ASN A 57 6.57 -11.33 -4.08
C ASN A 57 6.97 -12.19 -5.27
N LEU A 58 6.38 -13.37 -5.39
CA LEU A 58 6.47 -14.24 -6.54
C LEU A 58 5.16 -14.21 -7.34
N SER A 59 5.25 -13.88 -8.60
CA SER A 59 4.14 -14.03 -9.54
C SER A 59 4.48 -15.09 -10.58
N LEU A 60 3.69 -16.18 -10.62
CA LEU A 60 3.77 -17.22 -11.64
C LEU A 60 2.56 -17.09 -12.56
N ARG A 61 2.80 -16.73 -13.80
CA ARG A 61 1.72 -16.54 -14.78
C ARG A 61 2.16 -16.94 -16.17
N LYS A 62 1.40 -17.81 -16.84
CA LYS A 62 1.64 -18.25 -18.22
C LYS A 62 3.09 -18.73 -18.43
N GLY A 63 3.60 -19.60 -17.55
CA GLY A 63 4.96 -20.13 -17.63
C GLY A 63 6.09 -19.15 -17.30
N ARG A 64 5.77 -17.90 -16.89
CA ARG A 64 6.76 -16.88 -16.47
C ARG A 64 6.74 -16.73 -14.97
N ALA A 65 7.91 -16.73 -14.35
CA ALA A 65 8.12 -16.37 -12.95
C ALA A 65 8.66 -14.93 -12.87
N THR A 66 8.03 -14.11 -12.03
CA THR A 66 8.53 -12.78 -11.69
C THR A 66 8.72 -12.71 -10.19
N ILE A 67 9.94 -12.39 -9.76
CA ILE A 67 10.27 -12.17 -8.35
C ILE A 67 10.51 -10.68 -8.16
N SER A 68 9.90 -10.10 -7.14
CA SER A 68 10.05 -8.67 -6.79
C SER A 68 10.14 -8.49 -5.29
N ILE A 69 10.80 -7.41 -4.87
CA ILE A 69 10.84 -6.97 -3.48
C ILE A 69 9.75 -5.91 -3.29
N ASP A 70 8.93 -6.07 -2.26
CA ASP A 70 7.94 -5.07 -1.87
C ASP A 70 8.63 -3.95 -1.08
N LEU A 71 8.78 -2.81 -1.72
CA LEU A 71 9.35 -1.60 -1.09
C LEU A 71 8.29 -0.75 -0.39
N GLY A 72 7.02 -1.05 -0.61
CA GLY A 72 5.89 -0.25 -0.13
C GLY A 72 5.24 -0.79 1.16
N GLY A 73 5.69 -1.91 1.71
CA GLY A 73 5.16 -2.52 2.93
C GLY A 73 3.73 -3.05 2.77
N GLY A 74 3.38 -3.64 1.61
CA GLY A 74 2.08 -4.29 1.36
C GLY A 74 1.10 -3.51 0.48
N PRO A 75 -0.19 -3.90 0.43
CA PRO A 75 -1.17 -3.39 -0.53
C PRO A 75 -1.45 -1.88 -0.41
N MET A 76 -1.24 -1.11 -1.47
CA MET A 76 -1.38 0.35 -1.50
C MET A 76 -2.82 0.86 -1.29
N HIS A 77 -3.83 0.02 -1.45
CA HIS A 77 -5.23 0.39 -1.18
C HIS A 77 -5.55 0.46 0.31
N ARG A 78 -4.79 -0.22 1.17
CA ARG A 78 -4.99 -0.14 2.63
C ARG A 78 -4.40 1.17 3.15
N ARG A 79 -5.20 2.24 3.18
CA ARG A 79 -4.78 3.58 3.63
C ARG A 79 -4.66 3.71 5.15
N GLY A 80 -5.35 2.86 5.90
CA GLY A 80 -5.37 2.90 7.37
C GLY A 80 -6.58 3.62 7.97
N TRP A 81 -7.43 4.26 7.17
CA TRP A 81 -8.60 5.00 7.66
C TRP A 81 -9.90 4.16 7.70
N ARG A 82 -9.96 3.04 6.97
CA ARG A 82 -11.17 2.22 6.91
C ARG A 82 -11.36 1.39 8.17
N ASN A 83 -12.42 1.67 8.93
CA ASN A 83 -12.78 0.94 10.15
C ASN A 83 -13.93 -0.04 9.95
N VAL A 84 -14.75 0.15 8.91
CA VAL A 84 -15.91 -0.70 8.59
C VAL A 84 -15.72 -1.33 7.23
N GLN A 85 -15.95 -2.63 7.13
CA GLN A 85 -15.97 -3.35 5.86
C GLN A 85 -17.43 -3.59 5.46
N ASN A 86 -17.84 -3.02 4.34
CA ASN A 86 -19.07 -3.37 3.66
C ASN A 86 -18.81 -4.59 2.76
N ASP A 87 -19.86 -5.27 2.29
CA ASP A 87 -19.77 -6.51 1.50
C ASP A 87 -18.97 -6.35 0.21
N ALA A 88 -18.95 -5.17 -0.42
CA ALA A 88 -18.22 -4.89 -1.66
C ALA A 88 -17.62 -3.48 -1.70
N PRO A 89 -16.64 -3.16 -0.85
CA PRO A 89 -16.11 -1.80 -0.79
C PRO A 89 -15.27 -1.50 -2.04
N LEU A 90 -15.43 -0.29 -2.59
CA LEU A 90 -14.51 0.23 -3.59
C LEU A 90 -13.10 0.32 -2.99
N LYS A 91 -12.08 -0.19 -3.71
CA LYS A 91 -10.70 -0.04 -3.25
C LYS A 91 -10.26 1.41 -3.31
N GLU A 92 -9.56 1.88 -2.30
CA GLU A 92 -9.14 3.27 -2.14
C GLU A 92 -8.25 3.75 -3.30
N ASN A 93 -7.33 2.91 -3.77
CA ASN A 93 -6.50 3.25 -4.93
C ASN A 93 -7.29 3.34 -6.24
N LEU A 94 -8.39 2.58 -6.37
CA LEU A 94 -9.29 2.68 -7.52
C LEU A 94 -10.13 3.98 -7.43
N ALA A 95 -10.65 4.32 -6.25
CA ALA A 95 -11.32 5.59 -6.01
C ALA A 95 -10.41 6.78 -6.36
N ALA A 96 -9.16 6.75 -5.89
CA ALA A 96 -8.16 7.74 -6.23
C ALA A 96 -7.93 7.85 -7.75
N ALA A 97 -7.82 6.71 -8.44
CA ALA A 97 -7.64 6.70 -9.90
C ALA A 97 -8.85 7.31 -10.66
N VAL A 98 -10.07 7.01 -10.20
CA VAL A 98 -11.30 7.60 -10.75
C VAL A 98 -11.31 9.12 -10.56
N LEU A 99 -11.01 9.62 -9.37
CA LEU A 99 -10.94 11.04 -9.05
C LEU A 99 -9.88 11.77 -9.88
N LEU A 100 -8.69 11.20 -10.01
CA LEU A 100 -7.62 11.73 -10.86
C LEU A 100 -8.06 11.79 -12.33
N ARG A 101 -8.66 10.71 -12.82
CA ARG A 101 -9.17 10.63 -14.19
C ARG A 101 -10.31 11.61 -14.44
N GLY A 102 -11.16 11.84 -13.44
CA GLY A 102 -12.24 12.83 -13.45
C GLY A 102 -11.76 14.28 -13.31
N GLY A 103 -10.47 14.52 -13.10
CA GLY A 103 -9.91 15.87 -12.98
C GLY A 103 -10.18 16.54 -11.63
N TRP A 104 -10.49 15.75 -10.59
CA TRP A 104 -10.81 16.29 -9.26
C TRP A 104 -9.77 17.26 -8.70
N PRO A 105 -8.44 17.00 -8.75
CA PRO A 105 -7.47 17.95 -8.20
C PRO A 105 -7.57 19.34 -8.81
N LYS A 106 -7.78 19.41 -10.14
CA LYS A 106 -7.99 20.69 -10.84
C LYS A 106 -9.31 21.33 -10.45
N ALA A 107 -10.41 20.58 -10.47
CA ALA A 107 -11.72 21.08 -10.10
C ALA A 107 -11.74 21.64 -8.66
N CYS A 108 -11.12 20.93 -7.72
CA CYS A 108 -10.99 21.37 -6.33
C CYS A 108 -10.16 22.66 -6.22
N HIS A 109 -9.01 22.74 -6.90
CA HIS A 109 -8.19 23.95 -6.96
C HIS A 109 -8.94 25.16 -7.50
N ASP A 110 -9.78 24.96 -8.49
CA ASP A 110 -10.62 26.00 -9.12
C ASP A 110 -11.88 26.35 -8.27
N GLY A 111 -12.01 25.78 -7.06
CA GLY A 111 -13.11 26.06 -6.13
C GLY A 111 -14.35 25.20 -6.34
N GLY A 112 -14.26 24.14 -7.14
CA GLY A 112 -15.34 23.17 -7.35
C GLY A 112 -15.57 22.25 -6.15
N ALA A 113 -16.72 21.56 -6.17
CA ALA A 113 -17.11 20.56 -5.17
C ALA A 113 -17.25 19.17 -5.78
N LEU A 114 -17.06 18.14 -4.96
CA LEU A 114 -17.32 16.75 -5.28
C LEU A 114 -18.66 16.34 -4.70
N LEU A 115 -19.55 15.83 -5.54
CA LEU A 115 -20.83 15.25 -5.13
C LEU A 115 -20.89 13.79 -5.53
N ASP A 116 -21.22 12.92 -4.57
CA ASP A 116 -21.51 11.51 -4.80
C ASP A 116 -22.91 11.17 -4.26
N PRO A 117 -23.93 11.05 -5.14
CA PRO A 117 -25.30 10.78 -4.72
C PRO A 117 -25.58 9.31 -4.36
N MET A 118 -24.60 8.43 -4.49
CA MET A 118 -24.69 6.99 -4.16
C MET A 118 -23.38 6.56 -3.48
N CYS A 119 -23.03 7.26 -2.39
CA CYS A 119 -21.68 7.22 -1.83
C CYS A 119 -21.32 5.93 -1.09
N GLY A 120 -22.29 5.11 -0.70
CA GLY A 120 -22.06 3.94 0.12
C GLY A 120 -21.24 4.28 1.35
N SER A 121 -20.13 3.58 1.57
CA SER A 121 -19.18 3.87 2.66
C SER A 121 -18.33 5.14 2.47
N GLY A 122 -18.63 5.95 1.48
CA GLY A 122 -17.98 7.24 1.22
C GLY A 122 -16.55 7.15 0.68
N THR A 123 -16.13 6.03 0.08
CA THR A 123 -14.74 5.85 -0.35
C THR A 123 -14.26 6.92 -1.32
N LEU A 124 -15.08 7.30 -2.32
CA LEU A 124 -14.75 8.38 -3.25
C LEU A 124 -14.64 9.73 -2.53
N LEU A 125 -15.56 10.01 -1.62
CA LEU A 125 -15.59 11.26 -0.87
C LEU A 125 -14.39 11.40 0.05
N ILE A 126 -14.03 10.32 0.77
CA ILE A 126 -12.89 10.30 1.68
C ILE A 126 -11.58 10.49 0.88
N GLU A 127 -11.36 9.73 -0.21
CA GLU A 127 -10.18 9.92 -1.06
C GLU A 127 -10.16 11.32 -1.68
N GLY A 128 -11.33 11.87 -2.08
CA GLY A 128 -11.45 13.22 -2.58
C GLY A 128 -11.08 14.29 -1.55
N ALA A 129 -11.54 14.14 -0.32
CA ALA A 129 -11.19 15.02 0.80
C ALA A 129 -9.70 14.93 1.16
N LEU A 130 -9.13 13.72 1.18
CA LEU A 130 -7.69 13.53 1.41
C LEU A 130 -6.84 14.20 0.33
N MET A 131 -7.26 14.12 -0.94
CA MET A 131 -6.60 14.84 -2.05
C MET A 131 -6.73 16.36 -1.89
N ALA A 132 -7.91 16.87 -1.54
CA ALA A 132 -8.13 18.29 -1.32
C ALA A 132 -7.30 18.86 -0.16
N ALA A 133 -7.07 18.05 0.88
CA ALA A 133 -6.26 18.40 2.03
C ALA A 133 -4.76 18.09 1.84
N ASP A 134 -4.34 17.69 0.64
CA ASP A 134 -2.96 17.32 0.31
C ASP A 134 -2.36 16.26 1.26
N VAL A 135 -3.18 15.29 1.68
CA VAL A 135 -2.76 14.20 2.56
C VAL A 135 -2.10 13.09 1.76
N ALA A 136 -0.85 12.81 2.05
CA ALA A 136 -0.13 11.71 1.39
C ALA A 136 -0.74 10.35 1.79
N PRO A 137 -1.09 9.48 0.82
CA PRO A 137 -1.82 8.23 1.07
C PRO A 137 -1.11 7.23 1.99
N GLY A 138 0.22 7.37 2.15
CA GLY A 138 1.04 6.50 2.97
C GLY A 138 1.14 6.88 4.44
N LEU A 139 0.81 8.11 4.81
CA LEU A 139 1.05 8.63 6.16
C LEU A 139 0.35 7.84 7.27
N GLN A 140 -0.93 7.54 7.09
CA GLN A 140 -1.70 6.77 8.08
C GLN A 140 -1.33 5.29 8.05
N ARG A 141 -0.99 4.76 6.89
CA ARG A 141 -0.67 3.36 6.68
C ARG A 141 0.62 2.94 7.37
N HIS A 142 1.66 3.75 7.27
CA HIS A 142 2.95 3.42 7.84
C HIS A 142 3.10 3.91 9.29
N GLY A 143 2.27 4.86 9.72
CA GLY A 143 2.33 5.44 11.05
C GLY A 143 3.74 5.97 11.37
N ARG A 144 4.39 5.37 12.37
CA ARG A 144 5.79 5.65 12.73
C ARG A 144 6.76 4.57 12.22
N GLY A 145 6.27 3.54 11.54
CA GLY A 145 7.06 2.42 11.03
C GLY A 145 7.76 2.73 9.71
N LEU A 146 8.64 1.81 9.33
CA LEU A 146 9.28 1.82 8.03
C LEU A 146 8.51 0.90 7.06
N PRO A 147 8.39 1.26 5.79
CA PRO A 147 7.73 0.40 4.80
C PRO A 147 8.56 -0.84 4.46
N SER A 148 9.87 -0.78 4.67
CA SER A 148 10.81 -1.87 4.44
C SER A 148 12.12 -1.59 5.17
N ARG A 149 12.92 -2.64 5.43
CA ARG A 149 14.25 -2.54 6.04
C ARG A 149 15.32 -3.22 5.21
N TRP A 150 15.12 -3.33 3.91
CA TRP A 150 16.13 -3.91 3.03
C TRP A 150 17.42 -3.08 3.05
N LEU A 151 18.57 -3.73 2.84
CA LEU A 151 19.86 -3.04 2.74
C LEU A 151 19.86 -2.03 1.60
N GLY A 152 20.07 -0.79 1.89
CA GLY A 152 19.99 0.33 0.95
C GLY A 152 18.71 1.16 1.11
N PHE A 153 17.84 0.80 2.07
CA PHE A 153 16.74 1.69 2.46
C PHE A 153 17.31 2.87 3.27
N ASP A 154 17.15 4.07 2.74
CA ASP A 154 17.62 5.29 3.40
C ASP A 154 16.57 5.80 4.39
N THR A 155 16.79 5.51 5.67
CA THR A 155 15.89 5.91 6.75
C THR A 155 15.86 7.42 6.97
N ALA A 156 16.95 8.14 6.65
CA ALA A 156 17.01 9.60 6.81
C ALA A 156 16.18 10.29 5.72
N VAL A 157 16.32 9.85 4.48
CA VAL A 157 15.48 10.32 3.36
C VAL A 157 14.01 10.00 3.62
N TRP A 158 13.70 8.79 4.12
CA TRP A 158 12.33 8.43 4.49
C TRP A 158 11.76 9.37 5.56
N ALA A 159 12.49 9.63 6.65
CA ALA A 159 12.06 10.54 7.71
C ALA A 159 11.80 11.96 7.18
N GLN A 160 12.67 12.46 6.30
CA GLN A 160 12.49 13.75 5.65
C GLN A 160 11.23 13.81 4.79
N LEU A 161 10.96 12.76 3.99
CA LEU A 161 9.76 12.67 3.16
C LEU A 161 8.48 12.62 4.00
N VAL A 162 8.50 11.89 5.11
CA VAL A 162 7.36 11.83 6.06
C VAL A 162 7.11 13.19 6.68
N GLU A 163 8.15 13.93 7.08
CA GLU A 163 7.99 15.26 7.65
C GLU A 163 7.45 16.27 6.63
N GLN A 164 7.95 16.25 5.41
CA GLN A 164 7.42 17.05 4.31
C GLN A 164 5.92 16.73 4.05
N ALA A 165 5.56 15.46 4.07
CA ALA A 165 4.19 15.04 3.86
C ALA A 165 3.25 15.49 5.00
N ARG A 166 3.72 15.48 6.26
CA ARG A 166 2.97 16.01 7.41
C ARG A 166 2.77 17.52 7.34
N GLU A 167 3.80 18.25 6.91
CA GLU A 167 3.68 19.69 6.76
C GLU A 167 2.69 20.06 5.65
N ARG A 168 2.72 19.34 4.52
CA ARG A 168 1.72 19.51 3.45
C ARG A 168 0.31 19.20 3.94
N GLU A 169 0.11 18.12 4.69
CA GLU A 169 -1.17 17.80 5.31
C GLU A 169 -1.63 18.92 6.25
N ARG A 170 -0.74 19.43 7.11
CA ARG A 170 -1.06 20.51 8.06
C ARG A 170 -1.55 21.77 7.33
N ILE A 171 -0.84 22.17 6.28
CA ILE A 171 -1.21 23.32 5.45
C ILE A 171 -2.52 23.07 4.71
N GLY A 172 -2.65 21.89 4.07
CA GLY A 172 -3.83 21.52 3.30
C GLY A 172 -5.10 21.46 4.16
N ARG A 173 -4.99 20.85 5.35
CA ARG A 173 -6.14 20.82 6.31
C ARG A 173 -6.53 22.20 6.81
N ALA A 174 -5.58 23.09 7.06
CA ALA A 174 -5.88 24.45 7.51
C ALA A 174 -6.61 25.28 6.43
N GLY A 175 -6.34 25.01 5.16
CA GLY A 175 -6.99 25.68 4.03
C GLY A 175 -8.25 24.95 3.51
N LEU A 176 -8.59 23.78 4.05
CA LEU A 176 -9.67 22.95 3.53
C LEU A 176 -11.04 23.60 3.80
N LYS A 177 -11.78 23.80 2.71
CA LYS A 177 -13.20 24.19 2.76
C LYS A 177 -14.07 22.94 2.65
N GLN A 178 -15.36 23.06 2.93
CA GLN A 178 -16.30 21.97 2.67
C GLN A 178 -16.46 21.79 1.16
N VAL A 179 -15.83 20.77 0.61
CA VAL A 179 -15.75 20.53 -0.83
C VAL A 179 -16.27 19.16 -1.26
N VAL A 180 -16.71 18.32 -0.31
CA VAL A 180 -17.23 16.98 -0.59
C VAL A 180 -18.61 16.81 0.05
N PHE A 181 -19.54 16.27 -0.74
CA PHE A 181 -20.92 16.03 -0.34
C PHE A 181 -21.33 14.65 -0.84
N GLY A 182 -22.03 13.90 0.00
CA GLY A 182 -22.53 12.57 -0.36
C GLY A 182 -23.91 12.32 0.18
N SER A 183 -24.63 11.45 -0.48
CA SER A 183 -25.89 10.85 -0.01
C SER A 183 -25.94 9.39 -0.44
N ASP A 184 -26.69 8.61 0.31
CA ASP A 184 -26.98 7.21 -0.02
C ASP A 184 -28.42 6.89 0.37
N ILE A 185 -28.99 5.83 -0.19
CA ILE A 185 -30.30 5.34 0.17
C ILE A 185 -30.27 4.60 1.52
N ASP A 186 -29.12 4.03 1.87
CA ASP A 186 -28.89 3.35 3.15
C ASP A 186 -28.67 4.41 4.25
N PRO A 187 -29.50 4.41 5.32
CA PRO A 187 -29.39 5.39 6.39
C PRO A 187 -28.25 5.08 7.40
N HIS A 188 -27.45 4.01 7.21
CA HIS A 188 -26.40 3.54 8.14
C HIS A 188 -24.99 3.88 7.72
#